data_0b24b521c46d4997d9a2cb15bd3c2846
#
_entry.id   0b24b521c46d4997d9a2cb15bd3c2846
#
_cell.length_a   1.000
_cell.length_b   1.000
_cell.length_c   1.000
_cell.angle_alpha   90.00
_cell.angle_beta   90.00
_cell.angle_gamma   90.00
#
_symmetry.space_group_name_H-M   'P 1'
#
loop_
_entity.id
_entity.type
_entity.pdbx_description
1 polymer ?
#
loop_
_entity_poly.entity_id
_entity_poly.type
_entity_poly.pdbx_seq_one_letter_code
_entity_poly.pdbx_strand_id
1 'polypeptide(L)'
;MILTAVLTAAVLAGGGYFPTDIGNRLTQTVSAAKKDSDKKDDTSESEGSVLDQATLMYQQYNYDEAIKLLKQQDDFDTNKDYMDLAAKCQVAKSTLVEYPLEQITHVFFHTLIDDTGRAFDGDSKSGNYNQVMTTVSEFNKIIQIMYDKGYVLVSPHDMATVNDDGTMSRGKIMVPEGKIPFVLSQDDVSYYHYMDGDGCASKLVLDENGEVKNEYVEADGSVSVGDYDLVPLLDTFIKEHPDFSYHGRKGILAMTGYNGVLGYRTDIAYKTGENLQDDQKKFLEDNPDFDYDQDVADATKVADAMKAEGWEFASHTWGHMNATERSAEDLKTDDQKWKSYVAPILGDTDMIIFAFGADIGDWSGYSSDNPKF
;
A
#
# COMPACT_ATOMS: atom_id res chain seq x y z
N MET A 1 -19.82 -8.19 17.91
CA MET A 1 -20.31 -6.92 17.32
C MET A 1 -19.46 -6.74 16.07
N ILE A 2 -20.02 -7.01 14.90
CA ILE A 2 -19.28 -6.94 13.63
C ILE A 2 -19.20 -5.46 13.26
N LEU A 3 -18.01 -4.89 13.32
CA LEU A 3 -17.75 -3.52 12.87
C LEU A 3 -17.63 -3.56 11.35
N THR A 4 -18.65 -3.14 10.66
CA THR A 4 -18.62 -2.95 9.19
C THR A 4 -17.96 -1.60 8.93
N ALA A 5 -16.69 -1.61 8.56
CA ALA A 5 -16.05 -0.40 8.04
C ALA A 5 -16.54 -0.17 6.62
N VAL A 6 -17.21 0.93 6.36
CA VAL A 6 -17.64 1.34 5.03
C VAL A 6 -16.51 2.14 4.39
N LEU A 7 -15.95 1.61 3.30
CA LEU A 7 -15.01 2.35 2.46
C LEU A 7 -15.76 3.48 1.77
N THR A 8 -15.48 4.71 2.14
CA THR A 8 -16.06 5.88 1.48
C THR A 8 -14.95 6.62 0.75
N ALA A 9 -14.87 6.43 -0.57
CA ALA A 9 -14.01 7.25 -1.42
C ALA A 9 -14.68 8.61 -1.60
N ALA A 10 -14.07 9.66 -1.08
CA ALA A 10 -14.48 11.04 -1.33
C ALA A 10 -13.53 11.67 -2.37
N VAL A 11 -14.08 12.12 -3.48
CA VAL A 11 -13.33 12.87 -4.50
C VAL A 11 -13.36 14.34 -4.12
N LEU A 12 -12.21 14.92 -3.82
CA LEU A 12 -12.04 16.36 -3.69
C LEU A 12 -11.85 16.97 -5.08
N ALA A 13 -12.89 17.62 -5.60
CA ALA A 13 -12.83 18.36 -6.84
C ALA A 13 -12.00 19.64 -6.67
N GLY A 14 -10.71 19.55 -6.90
CA GLY A 14 -9.82 20.68 -7.07
C GLY A 14 -9.14 20.56 -8.43
N GLY A 15 -9.47 21.45 -9.38
CA GLY A 15 -8.99 21.39 -10.76
C GLY A 15 -7.47 21.43 -10.88
N GLY A 16 -6.87 20.28 -11.02
CA GLY A 16 -5.49 20.06 -11.40
C GLY A 16 -5.43 18.93 -12.41
N TYR A 17 -4.74 19.15 -13.48
CA TYR A 17 -4.52 18.22 -14.56
C TYR A 17 -3.93 16.92 -14.04
N PHE A 18 -4.70 15.82 -14.09
CA PHE A 18 -4.19 14.48 -13.80
C PHE A 18 -3.68 13.85 -15.10
N PRO A 19 -2.43 13.39 -15.16
CA PRO A 19 -2.01 12.55 -16.27
C PRO A 19 -2.60 11.14 -16.06
N THR A 20 -3.45 10.71 -16.97
CA THR A 20 -3.96 9.35 -17.12
C THR A 20 -2.85 8.41 -17.54
N ASP A 21 -2.01 7.92 -16.63
CA ASP A 21 -0.90 7.08 -17.03
C ASP A 21 -0.54 5.89 -16.14
N ILE A 22 -1.39 5.51 -15.19
CA ILE A 22 -1.12 4.32 -14.35
C ILE A 22 -1.38 3.02 -15.14
N GLY A 23 -2.36 3.03 -16.05
CA GLY A 23 -2.62 1.89 -16.94
C GLY A 23 -1.56 1.67 -18.03
N ASN A 24 -0.79 2.72 -18.36
CA ASN A 24 0.19 2.68 -19.45
C ASN A 24 1.63 2.41 -18.96
N ARG A 25 1.93 2.55 -17.67
CA ARG A 25 3.30 2.31 -17.15
C ARG A 25 3.67 0.84 -17.09
N LEU A 26 2.74 -0.04 -16.78
CA LEU A 26 2.98 -1.49 -16.88
C LEU A 26 3.22 -1.95 -18.33
N THR A 27 2.65 -1.23 -19.32
CA THR A 27 2.90 -1.49 -20.74
C THR A 27 4.15 -0.80 -21.28
N GLN A 28 4.64 0.28 -20.67
CA GLN A 28 5.85 0.99 -21.12
C GLN A 28 7.15 0.29 -20.69
N THR A 29 7.20 -0.39 -19.54
CA THR A 29 8.35 -1.20 -19.15
C THR A 29 8.60 -2.37 -20.11
N VAL A 30 7.53 -2.94 -20.69
CA VAL A 30 7.64 -4.03 -21.68
C VAL A 30 7.99 -3.50 -23.11
N SER A 31 7.69 -2.22 -23.42
CA SER A 31 7.93 -1.65 -24.74
C SER A 31 9.33 -1.04 -24.93
N ALA A 32 10.09 -0.77 -23.89
CA ALA A 32 11.43 -0.19 -23.97
C ALA A 32 12.54 -1.21 -24.32
N ALA A 33 12.25 -2.51 -24.28
CA ALA A 33 13.22 -3.58 -24.57
C ALA A 33 13.45 -3.90 -26.06
N LYS A 34 12.85 -3.14 -27.00
CA LYS A 34 13.01 -3.35 -28.45
C LYS A 34 13.82 -2.27 -29.17
N LYS A 35 15.00 -1.89 -28.67
CA LYS A 35 16.07 -1.29 -29.50
C LYS A 35 17.41 -1.41 -28.77
N ASP A 36 18.16 -2.40 -29.10
CA ASP A 36 19.57 -2.46 -29.45
C ASP A 36 20.10 -3.85 -29.18
N SER A 37 20.13 -4.66 -30.23
CA SER A 37 20.99 -5.83 -30.28
C SER A 37 22.40 -5.34 -30.65
N ASP A 38 23.28 -5.32 -29.67
CA ASP A 38 24.73 -5.54 -29.72
C ASP A 38 25.44 -4.72 -28.64
N LYS A 39 25.49 -5.31 -27.42
CA LYS A 39 26.66 -5.25 -26.54
C LYS A 39 26.38 -6.14 -25.33
N LYS A 40 27.15 -7.21 -25.17
CA LYS A 40 27.28 -7.92 -23.90
C LYS A 40 27.84 -6.94 -22.90
N ASP A 41 27.05 -6.67 -21.86
CA ASP A 41 27.55 -6.29 -20.55
C ASP A 41 26.66 -6.96 -19.51
N ASP A 42 27.32 -7.69 -18.64
CA ASP A 42 26.80 -8.66 -17.69
C ASP A 42 26.38 -7.92 -16.42
N THR A 43 25.15 -7.44 -16.35
CA THR A 43 24.39 -7.08 -15.13
C THR A 43 22.90 -7.03 -15.49
N SER A 44 22.26 -8.20 -15.62
CA SER A 44 20.81 -8.28 -15.70
C SER A 44 20.28 -8.95 -14.45
N GLU A 45 19.65 -8.16 -13.57
CA GLU A 45 18.61 -8.65 -12.69
C GLU A 45 17.63 -9.48 -13.55
N SER A 46 17.39 -10.73 -13.17
CA SER A 46 16.58 -11.64 -13.96
C SER A 46 15.09 -11.29 -13.77
N GLU A 47 14.55 -10.39 -14.60
CA GLU A 47 13.13 -10.47 -14.92
C GLU A 47 12.85 -11.89 -15.41
N GLY A 48 11.94 -12.63 -14.74
CA GLY A 48 11.58 -14.00 -15.11
C GLY A 48 11.19 -14.09 -16.58
N SER A 49 11.30 -15.26 -17.18
CA SER A 49 10.94 -15.46 -18.59
C SER A 49 9.50 -14.96 -18.87
N VAL A 50 9.19 -14.68 -20.13
CA VAL A 50 7.81 -14.32 -20.55
C VAL A 50 6.80 -15.36 -20.05
N LEU A 51 7.19 -16.64 -20.04
CA LEU A 51 6.34 -17.71 -19.53
C LEU A 51 6.12 -17.61 -18.01
N ASP A 52 7.15 -17.21 -17.24
CA ASP A 52 7.04 -17.03 -15.79
C ASP A 52 6.14 -15.85 -15.47
N GLN A 53 6.30 -14.71 -16.17
CA GLN A 53 5.44 -13.54 -16.03
C GLN A 53 3.97 -13.86 -16.35
N ALA A 54 3.72 -14.54 -17.48
CA ALA A 54 2.37 -14.95 -17.86
C ALA A 54 1.78 -15.98 -16.88
N THR A 55 2.63 -16.85 -16.30
CA THR A 55 2.21 -17.81 -15.28
C THR A 55 1.81 -17.12 -13.99
N LEU A 56 2.56 -16.11 -13.55
CA LEU A 56 2.19 -15.27 -12.40
C LEU A 56 0.86 -14.54 -12.65
N MET A 57 0.69 -13.93 -13.83
CA MET A 57 -0.57 -13.29 -14.22
C MET A 57 -1.75 -14.29 -14.21
N TYR A 58 -1.54 -15.53 -14.67
CA TYR A 58 -2.54 -16.60 -14.61
C TYR A 58 -2.92 -16.93 -13.15
N GLN A 59 -1.94 -17.07 -12.27
CA GLN A 59 -2.16 -17.36 -10.86
C GLN A 59 -2.92 -16.22 -10.15
N GLN A 60 -2.71 -14.98 -10.59
CA GLN A 60 -3.35 -13.76 -10.06
C GLN A 60 -4.67 -13.39 -10.77
N TYR A 61 -5.28 -14.33 -11.51
CA TYR A 61 -6.56 -14.13 -12.23
C TYR A 61 -6.49 -13.13 -13.39
N ASN A 62 -5.32 -12.63 -13.75
CA ASN A 62 -5.11 -11.64 -14.81
C ASN A 62 -4.98 -12.30 -16.19
N TYR A 63 -6.02 -13.05 -16.56
CA TYR A 63 -5.99 -13.93 -17.71
C TYR A 63 -5.86 -13.19 -19.05
N ASP A 64 -6.48 -12.01 -19.18
CA ASP A 64 -6.43 -11.25 -20.42
C ASP A 64 -5.03 -10.70 -20.71
N GLU A 65 -4.37 -10.14 -19.69
CA GLU A 65 -3.01 -9.64 -19.86
C GLU A 65 -1.99 -10.80 -20.04
N ALA A 66 -2.21 -11.95 -19.37
CA ALA A 66 -1.39 -13.14 -19.63
C ALA A 66 -1.50 -13.58 -21.10
N ILE A 67 -2.71 -13.70 -21.64
CA ILE A 67 -2.94 -14.07 -23.04
C ILE A 67 -2.32 -13.04 -23.98
N LYS A 68 -2.47 -11.76 -23.68
CA LYS A 68 -1.93 -10.65 -24.50
C LYS A 68 -0.40 -10.68 -24.50
N LEU A 69 0.25 -10.86 -23.33
CA LEU A 69 1.70 -10.96 -23.20
C LEU A 69 2.25 -12.12 -24.05
N LEU A 70 1.64 -13.31 -23.95
CA LEU A 70 2.04 -14.48 -24.71
C LEU A 70 1.88 -14.28 -26.21
N LYS A 71 0.76 -13.72 -26.67
CA LYS A 71 0.49 -13.47 -28.09
C LYS A 71 1.36 -12.39 -28.73
N GLN A 72 2.02 -11.56 -27.94
CA GLN A 72 2.99 -10.58 -28.43
C GLN A 72 4.33 -11.19 -28.81
N GLN A 73 4.58 -12.46 -28.46
CA GLN A 73 5.82 -13.15 -28.80
C GLN A 73 5.81 -13.65 -30.24
N ASP A 74 6.89 -13.43 -30.96
CA ASP A 74 7.01 -13.78 -32.39
C ASP A 74 6.86 -15.30 -32.65
N ASP A 75 7.20 -16.12 -31.65
CA ASP A 75 7.13 -17.59 -31.70
C ASP A 75 5.83 -18.18 -31.11
N PHE A 76 4.85 -17.35 -30.77
CA PHE A 76 3.62 -17.81 -30.09
C PHE A 76 2.96 -19.01 -30.78
N ASP A 77 2.81 -18.96 -32.12
CA ASP A 77 2.12 -20.00 -32.89
C ASP A 77 2.89 -21.32 -32.99
N THR A 78 4.15 -21.34 -32.60
CA THR A 78 5.04 -22.52 -32.62
C THR A 78 5.48 -22.96 -31.22
N ASN A 79 5.33 -22.10 -30.23
CA ASN A 79 5.68 -22.35 -28.83
C ASN A 79 4.52 -23.01 -28.10
N LYS A 80 4.66 -24.32 -27.88
CA LYS A 80 3.59 -25.10 -27.24
C LYS A 80 3.25 -24.63 -25.84
N ASP A 81 4.22 -24.19 -25.04
CA ASP A 81 4.00 -23.76 -23.66
C ASP A 81 3.19 -22.45 -23.62
N TYR A 82 3.46 -21.52 -24.55
CA TYR A 82 2.67 -20.29 -24.69
C TYR A 82 1.23 -20.59 -25.10
N MET A 83 1.02 -21.45 -26.09
CA MET A 83 -0.33 -21.84 -26.53
C MET A 83 -1.10 -22.57 -25.43
N ASP A 84 -0.45 -23.49 -24.72
CA ASP A 84 -1.08 -24.25 -23.62
C ASP A 84 -1.48 -23.34 -22.47
N LEU A 85 -0.63 -22.38 -22.07
CA LEU A 85 -0.96 -21.42 -21.01
C LEU A 85 -2.08 -20.46 -21.45
N ALA A 86 -2.03 -19.95 -22.67
CA ALA A 86 -3.12 -19.10 -23.20
C ALA A 86 -4.46 -19.83 -23.24
N ALA A 87 -4.45 -21.13 -23.61
CA ALA A 87 -5.67 -21.97 -23.56
C ALA A 87 -6.17 -22.17 -22.13
N LYS A 88 -5.27 -22.40 -21.15
CA LYS A 88 -5.62 -22.49 -19.73
C LYS A 88 -6.25 -21.19 -19.22
N CYS A 89 -5.66 -20.03 -19.55
CA CYS A 89 -6.21 -18.73 -19.22
C CYS A 89 -7.65 -18.56 -19.78
N GLN A 90 -7.86 -18.96 -21.05
CA GLN A 90 -9.19 -18.85 -21.68
C GLN A 90 -10.24 -19.72 -21.00
N VAL A 91 -9.88 -20.94 -20.59
CA VAL A 91 -10.76 -21.83 -19.85
C VAL A 91 -11.06 -21.27 -18.47
N ALA A 92 -10.03 -20.88 -17.71
CA ALA A 92 -10.20 -20.32 -16.37
C ALA A 92 -11.06 -19.04 -16.40
N LYS A 93 -10.82 -18.13 -17.36
CA LYS A 93 -11.63 -16.93 -17.54
C LYS A 93 -13.13 -17.25 -17.74
N SER A 94 -13.46 -18.33 -18.45
CA SER A 94 -14.84 -18.69 -18.74
C SER A 94 -15.62 -19.17 -17.51
N THR A 95 -14.94 -19.47 -16.41
CA THR A 95 -15.54 -19.95 -15.15
C THR A 95 -15.62 -18.87 -14.06
N LEU A 96 -15.14 -17.66 -14.36
CA LEU A 96 -15.22 -16.56 -13.40
C LEU A 96 -16.67 -16.10 -13.19
N VAL A 97 -16.96 -15.72 -11.96
CA VAL A 97 -18.23 -15.11 -11.55
C VAL A 97 -18.00 -13.70 -11.05
N GLU A 98 -18.97 -12.82 -11.27
CA GLU A 98 -18.91 -11.45 -10.73
C GLU A 98 -19.21 -11.47 -9.24
N TYR A 99 -18.31 -10.90 -8.44
CA TYR A 99 -18.49 -10.76 -7.00
C TYR A 99 -19.29 -9.47 -6.68
N PRO A 100 -20.30 -9.53 -5.78
CA PRO A 100 -21.06 -8.33 -5.38
C PRO A 100 -20.15 -7.35 -4.62
N LEU A 101 -19.91 -6.16 -5.20
CA LEU A 101 -18.98 -5.18 -4.62
C LEU A 101 -19.41 -4.72 -3.22
N GLU A 102 -20.71 -4.69 -2.93
CA GLU A 102 -21.28 -4.35 -1.62
C GLU A 102 -21.00 -5.38 -0.50
N GLN A 103 -20.46 -6.54 -0.84
CA GLN A 103 -20.04 -7.58 0.11
C GLN A 103 -18.53 -7.58 0.39
N ILE A 104 -17.78 -6.74 -0.31
CA ILE A 104 -16.34 -6.61 -0.09
C ILE A 104 -16.12 -5.91 1.24
N THR A 105 -15.33 -6.54 2.10
CA THR A 105 -14.97 -6.00 3.41
C THR A 105 -13.60 -5.33 3.34
N HIS A 106 -13.41 -4.31 4.16
CA HIS A 106 -12.11 -3.70 4.41
C HIS A 106 -11.59 -4.19 5.77
N VAL A 107 -10.37 -4.69 5.79
CA VAL A 107 -9.63 -5.09 7.00
C VAL A 107 -8.42 -4.17 7.11
N PHE A 108 -8.17 -3.64 8.30
CA PHE A 108 -7.02 -2.77 8.53
C PHE A 108 -6.19 -3.25 9.72
N PHE A 109 -4.93 -2.88 9.70
CA PHE A 109 -3.96 -3.08 10.78
C PHE A 109 -3.23 -1.77 11.04
N HIS A 110 -2.64 -1.64 12.23
CA HIS A 110 -1.59 -0.67 12.51
C HIS A 110 -0.22 -1.37 12.39
N THR A 111 0.86 -0.66 12.71
CA THR A 111 2.20 -1.25 12.82
C THR A 111 2.16 -2.49 13.70
N LEU A 112 2.81 -3.57 13.25
CA LEU A 112 2.81 -4.83 13.97
C LEU A 112 3.86 -4.84 15.08
N ILE A 113 3.56 -5.59 16.13
CA ILE A 113 4.48 -5.83 17.25
C ILE A 113 5.23 -7.13 16.98
N ASP A 114 6.56 -7.05 16.85
CA ASP A 114 7.42 -8.22 16.71
C ASP A 114 7.87 -8.74 18.08
N ASP A 115 8.45 -7.89 18.93
CA ASP A 115 8.85 -8.26 20.30
C ASP A 115 7.78 -7.89 21.32
N THR A 116 6.95 -8.87 21.65
CA THR A 116 5.88 -8.70 22.64
C THR A 116 6.38 -8.46 24.08
N GLY A 117 7.62 -8.86 24.37
CA GLY A 117 8.25 -8.62 25.69
C GLY A 117 8.58 -7.15 25.90
N ARG A 118 8.95 -6.45 24.85
CA ARG A 118 9.23 -5.00 24.86
C ARG A 118 7.96 -4.17 24.80
N ALA A 119 6.97 -4.58 23.98
CA ALA A 119 5.71 -3.85 23.82
C ALA A 119 4.79 -3.95 25.04
N PHE A 120 4.82 -5.08 25.75
CA PHE A 120 3.95 -5.37 26.89
C PHE A 120 4.73 -5.47 28.21
N ASP A 121 5.68 -4.56 28.42
CA ASP A 121 6.54 -4.51 29.61
C ASP A 121 5.85 -3.93 30.85
N GLY A 122 4.61 -3.45 30.71
CA GLY A 122 3.78 -2.87 31.77
C GLY A 122 3.87 -1.36 31.91
N ASP A 123 4.51 -0.69 30.99
CA ASP A 123 4.53 0.77 30.90
C ASP A 123 3.15 1.36 30.53
N SER A 124 3.05 2.69 30.43
CA SER A 124 1.79 3.38 30.12
C SER A 124 1.27 3.13 28.68
N LYS A 125 2.13 2.64 27.75
CA LYS A 125 1.80 2.40 26.35
C LYS A 125 1.22 0.99 26.13
N SER A 126 1.63 0.02 26.94
CA SER A 126 1.23 -1.40 26.83
C SER A 126 -0.29 -1.59 26.75
N GLY A 127 -1.06 -0.79 27.49
CA GLY A 127 -2.53 -0.84 27.47
C GLY A 127 -3.13 -0.39 26.14
N ASN A 128 -2.55 0.63 25.51
CA ASN A 128 -2.99 1.14 24.21
C ASN A 128 -2.62 0.16 23.09
N TYR A 129 -1.39 -0.36 23.10
CA TYR A 129 -0.95 -1.37 22.14
C TYR A 129 -1.87 -2.58 22.12
N ASN A 130 -2.26 -3.08 23.30
CA ASN A 130 -3.18 -4.23 23.42
C ASN A 130 -4.59 -3.95 22.86
N GLN A 131 -4.99 -2.69 22.68
CA GLN A 131 -6.31 -2.34 22.15
C GLN A 131 -6.33 -2.22 20.63
N VAL A 132 -5.24 -1.75 20.01
CA VAL A 132 -5.24 -1.32 18.60
C VAL A 132 -4.19 -2.00 17.74
N MET A 133 -3.16 -2.61 18.32
CA MET A 133 -2.07 -3.22 17.58
C MET A 133 -2.18 -4.75 17.57
N THR A 134 -1.67 -5.35 16.51
CA THR A 134 -1.61 -6.79 16.29
C THR A 134 -0.16 -7.24 16.33
N THR A 135 0.12 -8.42 16.86
CA THR A 135 1.47 -8.99 16.81
C THR A 135 1.76 -9.62 15.44
N VAL A 136 3.03 -9.71 15.06
CA VAL A 136 3.46 -10.43 13.85
C VAL A 136 2.92 -11.86 13.84
N SER A 137 2.96 -12.55 14.99
CA SER A 137 2.42 -13.92 15.12
C SER A 137 0.91 -14.02 14.87
N GLU A 138 0.13 -13.02 15.30
CA GLU A 138 -1.31 -12.95 15.05
C GLU A 138 -1.59 -12.59 13.60
N PHE A 139 -0.90 -11.61 13.04
CA PHE A 139 -1.02 -11.23 11.63
C PHE A 139 -0.81 -12.43 10.70
N ASN A 140 0.29 -13.16 10.86
CA ASN A 140 0.60 -14.34 10.05
C ASN A 140 -0.51 -15.41 10.14
N LYS A 141 -1.09 -15.63 11.32
CA LYS A 141 -2.21 -16.56 11.51
C LYS A 141 -3.51 -16.04 10.85
N ILE A 142 -3.78 -14.75 10.96
CA ILE A 142 -4.96 -14.12 10.36
C ILE A 142 -4.90 -14.25 8.84
N ILE A 143 -3.79 -13.87 8.23
CA ILE A 143 -3.60 -13.94 6.76
C ILE A 143 -3.68 -15.40 6.27
N GLN A 144 -3.07 -16.35 6.96
CA GLN A 144 -3.18 -17.77 6.62
C GLN A 144 -4.63 -18.26 6.70
N ILE A 145 -5.37 -17.91 7.75
CA ILE A 145 -6.79 -18.29 7.91
C ILE A 145 -7.64 -17.64 6.82
N MET A 146 -7.37 -16.41 6.45
CA MET A 146 -8.08 -15.73 5.35
C MET A 146 -7.81 -16.43 4.03
N TYR A 147 -6.56 -16.76 3.73
CA TYR A 147 -6.19 -17.52 2.53
C TYR A 147 -6.90 -18.88 2.49
N ASP A 148 -6.87 -19.66 3.57
CA ASP A 148 -7.51 -20.96 3.68
C ASP A 148 -9.04 -20.89 3.48
N LYS A 149 -9.65 -19.75 3.79
CA LYS A 149 -11.08 -19.47 3.56
C LYS A 149 -11.40 -18.93 2.17
N GLY A 150 -10.39 -18.74 1.32
CA GLY A 150 -10.54 -18.27 -0.05
C GLY A 150 -10.58 -16.75 -0.22
N TYR A 151 -10.13 -15.98 0.77
CA TYR A 151 -10.01 -14.53 0.61
C TYR A 151 -8.96 -14.18 -0.44
N VAL A 152 -9.20 -13.06 -1.16
CA VAL A 152 -8.33 -12.54 -2.24
C VAL A 152 -8.24 -11.03 -2.12
N LEU A 153 -7.02 -10.50 -2.11
CA LEU A 153 -6.75 -9.06 -2.08
C LEU A 153 -7.22 -8.38 -3.37
N VAL A 154 -7.96 -7.29 -3.22
CA VAL A 154 -8.39 -6.39 -4.31
C VAL A 154 -8.11 -4.94 -3.92
N SER A 155 -8.09 -4.06 -4.92
CA SER A 155 -8.00 -2.62 -4.71
C SER A 155 -9.39 -1.95 -4.75
N PRO A 156 -9.59 -0.82 -4.05
CA PRO A 156 -10.74 0.06 -4.31
C PRO A 156 -10.85 0.49 -5.77
N HIS A 157 -9.74 0.64 -6.49
CA HIS A 157 -9.73 0.94 -7.93
C HIS A 157 -10.29 -0.20 -8.81
N ASP A 158 -10.35 -1.43 -8.30
CA ASP A 158 -11.08 -2.51 -8.97
C ASP A 158 -12.60 -2.42 -8.71
N MET A 159 -13.02 -1.70 -7.66
CA MET A 159 -14.43 -1.49 -7.29
C MET A 159 -15.04 -0.25 -7.94
N ALA A 160 -14.25 0.78 -8.18
CA ALA A 160 -14.68 2.02 -8.80
C ALA A 160 -13.53 2.67 -9.57
N THR A 161 -13.87 3.37 -10.65
CA THR A 161 -12.92 4.14 -11.47
C THR A 161 -13.38 5.58 -11.53
N VAL A 162 -12.47 6.51 -11.30
CA VAL A 162 -12.72 7.94 -11.49
C VAL A 162 -12.58 8.25 -12.99
N ASN A 163 -13.61 8.84 -13.58
CA ASN A 163 -13.65 9.26 -14.98
C ASN A 163 -13.03 10.65 -15.16
N ASP A 164 -12.67 11.01 -16.39
CA ASP A 164 -12.08 12.33 -16.73
C ASP A 164 -12.96 13.53 -16.33
N ASP A 165 -14.28 13.34 -16.25
CA ASP A 165 -15.25 14.36 -15.84
C ASP A 165 -15.48 14.43 -14.31
N GLY A 166 -14.72 13.65 -13.52
CA GLY A 166 -14.83 13.58 -12.08
C GLY A 166 -15.98 12.71 -11.56
N THR A 167 -16.75 12.08 -12.45
CA THR A 167 -17.74 11.08 -12.05
C THR A 167 -17.07 9.74 -11.78
N MET A 168 -17.77 8.84 -11.10
CA MET A 168 -17.27 7.48 -10.84
C MET A 168 -18.07 6.44 -11.61
N SER A 169 -17.35 5.50 -12.21
CA SER A 169 -17.92 4.29 -12.81
C SER A 169 -17.74 3.11 -11.87
N ARG A 170 -18.82 2.29 -11.74
CA ARG A 170 -18.75 1.04 -10.97
C ARG A 170 -17.78 0.07 -11.64
N GLY A 171 -16.83 -0.45 -10.87
CA GLY A 171 -15.92 -1.51 -11.29
C GLY A 171 -16.58 -2.89 -11.32
N LYS A 172 -15.79 -3.88 -11.70
CA LYS A 172 -16.24 -5.26 -11.80
C LYS A 172 -15.11 -6.21 -11.41
N ILE A 173 -15.32 -6.96 -10.33
CA ILE A 173 -14.37 -7.97 -9.86
C ILE A 173 -14.86 -9.34 -10.25
N MET A 174 -14.06 -10.04 -11.04
CA MET A 174 -14.35 -11.37 -11.58
C MET A 174 -13.40 -12.39 -10.94
N VAL A 175 -13.93 -13.29 -10.11
CA VAL A 175 -13.13 -14.30 -9.39
C VAL A 175 -13.72 -15.71 -9.58
N PRO A 176 -12.97 -16.78 -9.35
CA PRO A 176 -13.52 -18.13 -9.28
C PRO A 176 -14.61 -18.23 -8.19
N GLU A 177 -15.60 -19.09 -8.41
CA GLU A 177 -16.64 -19.36 -7.42
C GLU A 177 -16.00 -19.79 -6.07
N GLY A 178 -16.47 -19.20 -4.98
CA GLY A 178 -15.97 -19.46 -3.62
C GLY A 178 -14.79 -18.55 -3.18
N LYS A 179 -14.20 -17.74 -4.05
CA LYS A 179 -13.25 -16.71 -3.64
C LYS A 179 -13.98 -15.50 -3.07
N ILE A 180 -13.35 -14.84 -2.07
CA ILE A 180 -13.94 -13.73 -1.29
C ILE A 180 -13.02 -12.51 -1.40
N PRO A 181 -13.28 -11.55 -2.30
CA PRO A 181 -12.51 -10.32 -2.40
C PRO A 181 -12.57 -9.50 -1.11
N PHE A 182 -11.44 -8.92 -0.72
CA PHE A 182 -11.34 -7.99 0.40
C PHE A 182 -10.27 -6.93 0.15
N VAL A 183 -10.41 -5.77 0.79
CA VAL A 183 -9.42 -4.68 0.80
C VAL A 183 -8.63 -4.75 2.09
N LEU A 184 -7.32 -4.53 2.02
CA LEU A 184 -6.42 -4.47 3.16
C LEU A 184 -5.76 -3.10 3.24
N SER A 185 -5.71 -2.49 4.43
CA SER A 185 -4.85 -1.34 4.68
C SER A 185 -3.98 -1.54 5.93
N GLN A 186 -2.90 -0.76 5.97
CA GLN A 186 -2.14 -0.51 7.18
C GLN A 186 -2.18 1.00 7.46
N ASP A 187 -2.64 1.36 8.65
CA ASP A 187 -2.82 2.73 9.05
C ASP A 187 -1.59 3.20 9.86
N ASP A 188 -1.28 4.50 9.79
CA ASP A 188 -0.24 5.14 10.60
C ASP A 188 1.19 4.61 10.40
N VAL A 189 1.58 4.29 9.17
CA VAL A 189 2.93 3.75 8.87
C VAL A 189 3.99 4.86 8.89
N SER A 190 4.04 5.60 9.99
CA SER A 190 5.03 6.64 10.27
C SER A 190 6.10 6.19 11.25
N TYR A 191 5.89 5.04 11.92
CA TYR A 191 6.78 4.52 12.96
C TYR A 191 7.16 5.65 13.94
N TYR A 192 6.15 6.10 14.67
CA TYR A 192 6.26 7.27 15.54
C TYR A 192 7.28 7.10 16.66
N HIS A 193 7.91 8.18 17.08
CA HIS A 193 8.93 8.15 18.15
C HIS A 193 8.45 7.54 19.47
N TYR A 194 7.14 7.63 19.77
CA TYR A 194 6.63 7.00 20.98
C TYR A 194 6.74 5.46 20.95
N MET A 195 6.94 4.87 19.77
CA MET A 195 7.10 3.42 19.56
C MET A 195 8.57 2.98 19.63
N ASP A 196 9.51 3.94 19.66
CA ASP A 196 10.94 3.63 19.68
C ASP A 196 11.26 2.77 20.90
N GLY A 197 11.88 1.62 20.64
CA GLY A 197 12.26 0.67 21.70
C GLY A 197 11.18 -0.33 22.11
N ASP A 198 9.96 -0.23 21.64
CA ASP A 198 8.82 -1.04 22.08
C ASP A 198 8.58 -2.30 21.21
N GLY A 199 9.62 -2.75 20.49
CA GLY A 199 9.53 -4.03 19.76
C GLY A 199 8.78 -3.97 18.44
N CYS A 200 8.66 -2.77 17.85
CA CYS A 200 8.15 -2.54 16.50
C CYS A 200 9.30 -2.23 15.53
N ALA A 201 9.06 -2.37 14.22
CA ALA A 201 9.97 -1.88 13.20
C ALA A 201 10.18 -0.35 13.33
N SER A 202 11.31 0.16 12.83
CA SER A 202 11.64 1.59 12.87
C SER A 202 11.33 2.32 11.57
N LYS A 203 11.45 1.64 10.42
CA LYS A 203 11.11 2.17 9.10
C LYS A 203 11.07 1.08 8.03
N LEU A 204 10.53 1.42 6.87
CA LEU A 204 10.68 0.65 5.64
C LEU A 204 11.96 1.05 4.92
N VAL A 205 12.69 0.07 4.39
CA VAL A 205 13.95 0.26 3.67
C VAL A 205 13.99 -0.65 2.44
N LEU A 206 14.90 -0.38 1.52
CA LEU A 206 15.25 -1.33 0.47
C LEU A 206 16.48 -2.13 0.91
N ASP A 207 16.43 -3.45 0.75
CA ASP A 207 17.58 -4.31 0.96
C ASP A 207 18.58 -4.22 -0.21
N GLU A 208 19.64 -5.03 -0.18
CA GLU A 208 20.65 -5.07 -1.23
C GLU A 208 20.14 -5.58 -2.59
N ASN A 209 18.99 -6.23 -2.61
CA ASN A 209 18.32 -6.72 -3.82
C ASN A 209 17.25 -5.75 -4.33
N GLY A 210 17.01 -4.63 -3.64
CA GLY A 210 15.95 -3.67 -3.93
C GLY A 210 14.57 -4.10 -3.41
N GLU A 211 14.48 -5.17 -2.63
CA GLU A 211 13.22 -5.61 -1.99
C GLU A 211 12.87 -4.73 -0.79
N VAL A 212 11.58 -4.44 -0.62
CA VAL A 212 11.09 -3.66 0.52
C VAL A 212 11.14 -4.51 1.79
N LYS A 213 11.86 -4.04 2.79
CA LYS A 213 12.06 -4.67 4.11
C LYS A 213 11.84 -3.65 5.22
N ASN A 214 11.93 -4.10 6.46
CA ASN A 214 11.95 -3.22 7.62
C ASN A 214 13.35 -3.12 8.21
N GLU A 215 13.70 -1.93 8.68
CA GLU A 215 14.75 -1.76 9.68
C GLU A 215 14.14 -2.03 11.06
N TYR A 216 14.90 -2.72 11.92
CA TYR A 216 14.50 -3.06 13.27
C TYR A 216 15.67 -2.82 14.23
N VAL A 217 15.39 -2.15 15.34
CA VAL A 217 16.39 -1.89 16.39
C VAL A 217 16.26 -2.98 17.45
N GLU A 218 17.29 -3.83 17.53
CA GLU A 218 17.37 -4.95 18.47
C GLU A 218 17.50 -4.45 19.93
N ALA A 219 17.27 -5.34 20.89
CA ALA A 219 17.34 -5.00 22.31
C ALA A 219 18.75 -4.53 22.79
N ASP A 220 19.80 -4.93 22.08
CA ASP A 220 21.17 -4.50 22.34
C ASP A 220 21.57 -3.22 21.59
N GLY A 221 20.65 -2.62 20.85
CA GLY A 221 20.86 -1.41 20.04
C GLY A 221 21.46 -1.66 18.66
N SER A 222 21.74 -2.90 18.27
CA SER A 222 22.12 -3.23 16.91
C SER A 222 20.92 -3.07 15.97
N VAL A 223 21.20 -2.89 14.68
CA VAL A 223 20.18 -2.71 13.65
C VAL A 223 20.18 -3.92 12.73
N SER A 224 18.99 -4.51 12.52
CA SER A 224 18.77 -5.59 11.55
C SER A 224 17.79 -5.14 10.46
N VAL A 225 17.83 -5.83 9.31
CA VAL A 225 16.91 -5.62 8.19
C VAL A 225 16.22 -6.95 7.91
N GLY A 226 14.88 -6.92 7.84
CA GLY A 226 14.08 -8.13 7.67
C GLY A 226 12.59 -7.88 7.58
N ASP A 227 11.79 -8.93 7.78
CA ASP A 227 10.34 -8.91 7.66
C ASP A 227 9.72 -8.75 9.07
N TYR A 228 9.66 -7.51 9.57
CA TYR A 228 9.21 -7.19 10.94
C TYR A 228 7.85 -6.51 11.00
N ASP A 229 7.26 -6.12 9.85
CA ASP A 229 5.95 -5.49 9.78
C ASP A 229 5.17 -5.96 8.55
N LEU A 230 3.93 -5.52 8.41
CA LEU A 230 2.93 -5.98 7.46
C LEU A 230 3.43 -6.01 6.02
N VAL A 231 4.12 -4.97 5.55
CA VAL A 231 4.51 -4.83 4.13
C VAL A 231 5.39 -6.02 3.68
N PRO A 232 6.59 -6.24 4.22
CA PRO A 232 7.43 -7.34 3.75
C PRO A 232 6.86 -8.73 4.11
N LEU A 233 6.11 -8.86 5.20
CA LEU A 233 5.43 -10.11 5.56
C LEU A 233 4.36 -10.49 4.52
N LEU A 234 3.56 -9.52 4.09
CA LEU A 234 2.53 -9.75 3.06
C LEU A 234 3.17 -10.02 1.70
N ASP A 235 4.25 -9.33 1.37
CA ASP A 235 4.99 -9.56 0.12
C ASP A 235 5.55 -10.97 0.05
N THR A 236 6.14 -11.45 1.14
CA THR A 236 6.60 -12.83 1.27
C THR A 236 5.45 -13.82 1.14
N PHE A 237 4.31 -13.55 1.79
CA PHE A 237 3.12 -14.41 1.70
C PHE A 237 2.55 -14.48 0.27
N ILE A 238 2.46 -13.35 -0.44
CA ILE A 238 1.96 -13.32 -1.83
C ILE A 238 2.94 -14.01 -2.79
N LYS A 239 4.26 -13.93 -2.57
CA LYS A 239 5.24 -14.70 -3.35
C LYS A 239 5.01 -16.21 -3.22
N GLU A 240 4.64 -16.69 -2.04
CA GLU A 240 4.32 -18.10 -1.79
C GLU A 240 2.91 -18.48 -2.27
N HIS A 241 1.97 -17.54 -2.23
CA HIS A 241 0.56 -17.70 -2.56
C HIS A 241 0.07 -16.64 -3.58
N PRO A 242 0.50 -16.68 -4.84
CA PRO A 242 0.16 -15.64 -5.82
C PRO A 242 -1.36 -15.45 -6.04
N ASP A 243 -2.14 -16.52 -5.84
CA ASP A 243 -3.60 -16.50 -5.95
C ASP A 243 -4.31 -15.82 -4.75
N PHE A 244 -3.55 -15.31 -3.78
CA PHE A 244 -4.05 -14.41 -2.75
C PHE A 244 -4.20 -12.97 -3.23
N SER A 245 -3.60 -12.62 -4.37
CA SER A 245 -3.57 -11.28 -4.95
C SER A 245 -4.31 -11.23 -6.29
N TYR A 246 -5.36 -10.43 -6.38
CA TYR A 246 -6.08 -10.17 -7.62
C TYR A 246 -5.30 -9.19 -8.49
N HIS A 247 -4.88 -9.62 -9.69
CA HIS A 247 -4.12 -8.81 -10.65
C HIS A 247 -2.83 -8.17 -10.08
N GLY A 248 -2.22 -8.79 -9.08
CA GLY A 248 -1.02 -8.26 -8.42
C GLY A 248 -1.30 -7.19 -7.36
N ARG A 249 -2.58 -6.98 -6.98
CA ARG A 249 -2.93 -6.03 -5.94
C ARG A 249 -2.35 -6.43 -4.59
N LYS A 250 -1.90 -5.44 -3.87
CA LYS A 250 -1.42 -5.57 -2.48
C LYS A 250 -2.32 -4.78 -1.54
N GLY A 251 -1.78 -4.26 -0.45
CA GLY A 251 -2.53 -3.43 0.48
C GLY A 251 -2.40 -1.94 0.17
N ILE A 252 -3.03 -1.15 1.02
CA ILE A 252 -2.99 0.31 1.02
C ILE A 252 -2.30 0.78 2.29
N LEU A 253 -1.35 1.70 2.19
CA LEU A 253 -0.81 2.39 3.36
C LEU A 253 -1.56 3.71 3.53
N ALA A 254 -2.28 3.85 4.64
CA ALA A 254 -2.97 5.09 5.01
C ALA A 254 -2.00 5.99 5.79
N MET A 255 -1.52 7.04 5.12
CA MET A 255 -0.38 7.82 5.59
C MET A 255 -0.79 9.15 6.21
N THR A 256 -0.29 9.38 7.41
CA THR A 256 -0.23 10.71 8.01
C THR A 256 1.04 11.45 7.55
N GLY A 257 1.16 12.74 7.89
CA GLY A 257 2.33 13.53 7.52
C GLY A 257 3.13 14.04 8.72
N TYR A 258 2.47 14.18 9.88
CA TYR A 258 3.19 14.58 11.09
C TYR A 258 4.17 13.46 11.51
N ASN A 259 5.33 13.85 12.01
CA ASN A 259 6.46 12.97 12.32
C ASN A 259 7.14 12.34 11.08
N GLY A 260 6.50 12.32 9.92
CA GLY A 260 7.04 11.81 8.66
C GLY A 260 6.33 10.58 8.11
N VAL A 261 6.89 9.96 7.07
CA VAL A 261 6.28 8.83 6.34
C VAL A 261 7.24 7.64 6.28
N LEU A 262 6.69 6.41 6.34
CA LEU A 262 7.43 5.16 6.20
C LEU A 262 8.60 4.99 7.20
N GLY A 263 8.58 5.77 8.30
CA GLY A 263 9.65 5.80 9.30
C GLY A 263 10.74 6.84 9.06
N TYR A 264 10.70 7.53 7.92
CA TYR A 264 11.58 8.65 7.63
C TYR A 264 11.05 9.95 8.22
N ARG A 265 11.91 10.80 8.73
CA ARG A 265 11.54 12.04 9.46
C ARG A 265 11.29 13.19 8.49
N THR A 266 10.26 13.05 7.67
CA THR A 266 9.90 13.96 6.56
C THR A 266 8.86 15.03 6.93
N ASP A 267 8.47 15.14 8.21
CA ASP A 267 7.68 16.28 8.68
C ASP A 267 8.49 17.57 8.51
N ILE A 268 7.88 18.59 7.90
CA ILE A 268 8.53 19.88 7.63
C ILE A 268 9.07 20.55 8.90
N ALA A 269 8.56 20.20 10.08
CA ALA A 269 9.06 20.68 11.36
C ALA A 269 10.53 20.34 11.59
N TYR A 270 10.99 19.17 11.14
CA TYR A 270 12.42 18.81 11.24
C TYR A 270 13.32 19.71 10.39
N LYS A 271 12.86 20.17 9.23
CA LYS A 271 13.62 21.07 8.35
C LYS A 271 13.66 22.49 8.84
N THR A 272 12.50 23.00 9.31
CA THR A 272 12.35 24.41 9.68
C THR A 272 12.72 24.69 11.12
N GLY A 273 12.68 23.69 11.99
CA GLY A 273 12.79 23.87 13.44
C GLY A 273 11.55 24.47 14.08
N GLU A 274 10.48 24.73 13.30
CA GLU A 274 9.26 25.34 13.79
C GLU A 274 8.25 24.27 14.20
N ASN A 275 7.53 24.51 15.32
CA ASN A 275 6.47 23.64 15.85
C ASN A 275 6.93 22.20 16.17
N LEU A 276 8.22 22.00 16.39
CA LEU A 276 8.77 20.72 16.84
C LEU A 276 8.13 20.27 18.16
N GLN A 277 7.70 19.03 18.20
CA GLN A 277 7.30 18.35 19.43
C GLN A 277 8.55 17.97 20.26
N ASP A 278 8.35 17.56 21.50
CA ASP A 278 9.51 17.31 22.38
C ASP A 278 10.30 16.06 21.97
N ASP A 279 9.66 15.04 21.44
CA ASP A 279 10.29 13.86 20.86
C ASP A 279 11.08 14.19 19.58
N GLN A 280 10.54 15.06 18.72
CA GLN A 280 11.21 15.55 17.51
C GLN A 280 12.48 16.38 17.85
N LYS A 281 12.38 17.25 18.87
CA LYS A 281 13.54 18.00 19.37
C LYS A 281 14.64 17.07 19.88
N LYS A 282 14.20 16.07 20.71
CA LYS A 282 15.12 15.09 21.23
C LYS A 282 15.81 14.31 20.11
N PHE A 283 15.05 13.89 19.09
CA PHE A 283 15.62 13.22 17.92
C PHE A 283 16.71 14.06 17.26
N LEU A 284 16.48 15.36 17.02
CA LEU A 284 17.46 16.26 16.41
C LEU A 284 18.68 16.48 17.31
N GLU A 285 18.50 16.51 18.64
CA GLU A 285 19.61 16.60 19.60
C GLU A 285 20.47 15.32 19.59
N ASP A 286 19.85 14.16 19.50
CA ASP A 286 20.53 12.86 19.45
C ASP A 286 21.16 12.57 18.08
N ASN A 287 20.67 13.21 17.00
CA ASN A 287 21.13 13.02 15.62
C ASN A 287 21.57 14.34 14.97
N PRO A 288 22.70 14.94 15.42
CA PRO A 288 23.15 16.26 14.94
C PRO A 288 23.50 16.28 13.44
N ASP A 289 23.76 15.12 12.84
CA ASP A 289 24.10 14.98 11.42
C ASP A 289 22.86 14.62 10.56
N PHE A 290 21.64 14.69 11.13
CA PHE A 290 20.41 14.41 10.41
C PHE A 290 20.24 15.32 9.19
N ASP A 291 19.94 14.71 8.04
CA ASP A 291 19.71 15.40 6.77
C ASP A 291 18.26 15.15 6.30
N TYR A 292 17.41 16.16 6.47
CA TYR A 292 16.01 16.12 6.06
C TYR A 292 15.82 15.81 4.57
N ASP A 293 16.63 16.43 3.70
CA ASP A 293 16.47 16.26 2.25
C ASP A 293 16.92 14.85 1.82
N GLN A 294 17.85 14.24 2.54
CA GLN A 294 18.23 12.84 2.34
C GLN A 294 17.10 11.89 2.78
N ASP A 295 16.49 12.12 3.95
CA ASP A 295 15.36 11.32 4.43
C ASP A 295 14.18 11.38 3.45
N VAL A 296 13.86 12.56 2.91
CA VAL A 296 12.84 12.70 1.86
C VAL A 296 13.20 11.90 0.60
N ALA A 297 14.46 11.95 0.18
CA ALA A 297 14.91 11.22 -1.01
C ALA A 297 14.85 9.69 -0.81
N ASP A 298 15.20 9.20 0.37
CA ASP A 298 15.19 7.77 0.68
C ASP A 298 13.76 7.26 0.87
N ALA A 299 12.88 8.01 1.54
CA ALA A 299 11.46 7.71 1.62
C ALA A 299 10.81 7.59 0.23
N THR A 300 11.18 8.51 -0.69
CA THR A 300 10.68 8.50 -2.08
C THR A 300 11.09 7.24 -2.82
N LYS A 301 12.35 6.79 -2.67
CA LYS A 301 12.82 5.54 -3.30
C LYS A 301 12.04 4.32 -2.81
N VAL A 302 11.79 4.23 -1.50
CA VAL A 302 10.99 3.13 -0.92
C VAL A 302 9.55 3.20 -1.43
N ALA A 303 8.93 4.37 -1.43
CA ALA A 303 7.58 4.56 -1.94
C ALA A 303 7.46 4.19 -3.44
N ASP A 304 8.46 4.53 -4.25
CA ASP A 304 8.47 4.18 -5.68
C ASP A 304 8.61 2.66 -5.89
N ALA A 305 9.46 1.98 -5.11
CA ALA A 305 9.56 0.52 -5.14
C ALA A 305 8.23 -0.14 -4.74
N MET A 306 7.61 0.30 -3.66
CA MET A 306 6.31 -0.20 -3.21
C MET A 306 5.23 -0.05 -4.29
N LYS A 307 5.13 1.13 -4.93
CA LYS A 307 4.17 1.36 -6.03
C LYS A 307 4.43 0.44 -7.22
N ALA A 308 5.70 0.21 -7.56
CA ALA A 308 6.08 -0.70 -8.64
C ALA A 308 5.66 -2.15 -8.35
N GLU A 309 5.58 -2.54 -7.08
CA GLU A 309 5.15 -3.86 -6.63
C GLU A 309 3.62 -4.02 -6.43
N GLY A 310 2.84 -2.94 -6.60
CA GLY A 310 1.37 -2.97 -6.51
C GLY A 310 0.79 -2.48 -5.18
N TRP A 311 1.61 -1.89 -4.30
CA TRP A 311 1.14 -1.17 -3.11
C TRP A 311 0.52 0.17 -3.49
N GLU A 312 -0.50 0.59 -2.75
CA GLU A 312 -1.20 1.86 -2.93
C GLU A 312 -1.06 2.71 -1.67
N PHE A 313 -1.18 4.04 -1.83
CA PHE A 313 -1.15 4.97 -0.71
C PHE A 313 -2.46 5.73 -0.64
N ALA A 314 -2.94 5.97 0.59
CA ALA A 314 -4.10 6.79 0.88
C ALA A 314 -3.74 7.91 1.86
N SER A 315 -4.46 9.03 1.80
CA SER A 315 -4.37 10.02 2.86
C SER A 315 -5.09 9.53 4.12
N HIS A 316 -4.40 9.64 5.26
CA HIS A 316 -4.98 9.44 6.60
C HIS A 316 -5.13 10.76 7.34
N THR A 317 -5.25 11.85 6.59
CA THR A 317 -5.03 13.25 6.94
C THR A 317 -3.58 13.53 7.35
N TRP A 318 -3.09 14.77 7.22
CA TRP A 318 -1.73 15.08 7.64
C TRP A 318 -1.55 14.94 9.15
N GLY A 319 -2.52 15.40 9.92
CA GLY A 319 -2.46 15.47 11.39
C GLY A 319 -3.31 14.40 12.09
N HIS A 320 -3.68 13.29 11.45
CA HIS A 320 -4.52 12.24 12.04
C HIS A 320 -5.81 12.83 12.65
N MET A 321 -6.59 13.54 11.83
CA MET A 321 -7.72 14.31 12.30
C MET A 321 -9.02 13.49 12.39
N ASN A 322 -9.79 13.70 13.46
CA ASN A 322 -11.19 13.28 13.50
C ASN A 322 -12.02 14.19 12.58
N ALA A 323 -12.31 13.74 11.36
CA ALA A 323 -12.97 14.55 10.35
C ALA A 323 -14.42 14.93 10.74
N THR A 324 -15.10 14.13 11.55
CA THR A 324 -16.44 14.45 12.05
C THR A 324 -16.42 15.70 12.94
N GLU A 325 -15.42 15.85 13.81
CA GLU A 325 -15.33 16.92 14.79
C GLU A 325 -14.69 18.21 14.25
N ARG A 326 -13.91 18.12 13.16
CA ARG A 326 -13.18 19.26 12.62
C ARG A 326 -14.04 20.10 11.66
N SER A 327 -13.72 21.38 11.58
CA SER A 327 -14.33 22.27 10.59
C SER A 327 -13.84 21.97 9.17
N ALA A 328 -14.60 22.38 8.14
CA ALA A 328 -14.15 22.28 6.76
C ALA A 328 -12.84 23.03 6.49
N GLU A 329 -12.61 24.17 7.18
CA GLU A 329 -11.38 24.95 7.02
C GLU A 329 -10.16 24.24 7.66
N ASP A 330 -10.36 23.57 8.82
CA ASP A 330 -9.30 22.77 9.42
C ASP A 330 -8.91 21.61 8.51
N LEU A 331 -9.89 20.88 7.97
CA LEU A 331 -9.65 19.77 7.06
C LEU A 331 -8.97 20.23 5.77
N LYS A 332 -9.37 21.37 5.21
CA LYS A 332 -8.73 21.95 4.04
C LYS A 332 -7.27 22.36 4.32
N THR A 333 -7.01 22.91 5.49
CA THR A 333 -5.63 23.28 5.89
C THR A 333 -4.77 22.03 6.06
N ASP A 334 -5.31 20.98 6.62
CA ASP A 334 -4.66 19.69 6.79
C ASP A 334 -4.36 19.02 5.43
N ASP A 335 -5.34 18.98 4.51
CA ASP A 335 -5.19 18.48 3.16
C ASP A 335 -4.10 19.24 2.38
N GLN A 336 -4.03 20.57 2.53
CA GLN A 336 -2.96 21.37 1.92
C GLN A 336 -1.57 20.98 2.44
N LYS A 337 -1.45 20.65 3.73
CA LYS A 337 -0.20 20.16 4.29
C LYS A 337 0.16 18.78 3.72
N TRP A 338 -0.84 17.86 3.67
CA TRP A 338 -0.63 16.54 3.09
C TRP A 338 -0.14 16.64 1.64
N LYS A 339 -0.82 17.44 0.82
CA LYS A 339 -0.44 17.70 -0.58
C LYS A 339 0.93 18.38 -0.74
N SER A 340 1.34 19.18 0.24
CA SER A 340 2.62 19.91 0.16
C SER A 340 3.81 19.08 0.62
N TYR A 341 3.62 18.16 1.56
CA TYR A 341 4.73 17.50 2.25
C TYR A 341 4.71 15.96 2.16
N VAL A 342 3.55 15.35 1.91
CA VAL A 342 3.40 13.89 1.78
C VAL A 342 3.29 13.47 0.31
N ALA A 343 2.41 14.10 -0.46
CA ALA A 343 2.22 13.78 -1.87
C ALA A 343 3.50 13.86 -2.72
N PRO A 344 4.44 14.81 -2.52
CA PRO A 344 5.70 14.80 -3.27
C PRO A 344 6.57 13.55 -3.05
N ILE A 345 6.39 12.85 -1.94
CA ILE A 345 7.13 11.62 -1.59
C ILE A 345 6.39 10.39 -2.10
N LEU A 346 5.09 10.30 -1.80
CA LEU A 346 4.30 9.10 -2.05
C LEU A 346 3.61 9.09 -3.42
N GLY A 347 3.46 10.24 -4.05
CA GLY A 347 2.60 10.49 -5.22
C GLY A 347 1.23 11.01 -4.80
N ASP A 348 0.48 11.51 -5.78
CA ASP A 348 -0.91 11.92 -5.58
C ASP A 348 -1.79 10.68 -5.30
N THR A 349 -2.81 10.85 -4.49
CA THR A 349 -3.83 9.83 -4.22
C THR A 349 -5.23 10.41 -4.35
N ASP A 350 -6.17 9.58 -4.77
CA ASP A 350 -7.60 9.83 -4.79
C ASP A 350 -8.34 9.08 -3.67
N MET A 351 -7.59 8.48 -2.73
CA MET A 351 -8.12 7.72 -1.60
C MET A 351 -7.89 8.43 -0.27
N ILE A 352 -8.93 8.42 0.57
CA ILE A 352 -8.85 8.82 1.98
C ILE A 352 -9.33 7.66 2.84
N ILE A 353 -8.54 7.27 3.82
CA ILE A 353 -8.96 6.41 4.92
C ILE A 353 -9.07 7.31 6.15
N PHE A 354 -10.28 7.45 6.68
CA PHE A 354 -10.54 8.40 7.76
C PHE A 354 -10.00 7.88 9.10
N ALA A 355 -9.20 8.70 9.74
CA ALA A 355 -8.72 8.46 11.10
C ALA A 355 -9.89 8.27 12.08
N PHE A 356 -9.75 7.36 13.03
CA PHE A 356 -10.79 7.01 14.02
C PHE A 356 -12.08 6.42 13.43
N GLY A 357 -12.14 6.13 12.12
CA GLY A 357 -13.38 5.82 11.43
C GLY A 357 -14.38 6.98 11.38
N ALA A 358 -13.90 8.20 11.61
CA ALA A 358 -14.71 9.42 11.72
C ALA A 358 -14.69 10.16 10.37
N ASP A 359 -15.71 9.93 9.56
CA ASP A 359 -15.86 10.53 8.23
C ASP A 359 -16.40 11.96 8.26
N ILE A 360 -16.53 12.58 7.09
CA ILE A 360 -17.06 13.94 6.96
C ILE A 360 -18.59 14.01 7.07
N GLY A 361 -19.28 12.89 6.96
CA GLY A 361 -20.74 12.79 6.93
C GLY A 361 -21.37 12.37 8.24
N ASP A 362 -20.58 12.01 9.25
CA ASP A 362 -21.06 11.44 10.52
C ASP A 362 -22.08 10.30 10.27
N TRP A 363 -21.70 9.37 9.41
CA TRP A 363 -22.52 8.22 8.97
C TRP A 363 -23.78 8.61 8.15
N SER A 364 -23.92 9.88 7.79
CA SER A 364 -24.93 10.36 6.86
C SER A 364 -24.44 10.23 5.41
N GLY A 365 -25.36 10.19 4.45
CA GLY A 365 -25.00 10.25 3.03
C GLY A 365 -24.29 11.58 2.70
N TYR A 366 -23.29 11.54 1.84
CA TYR A 366 -22.58 12.73 1.38
C TYR A 366 -23.48 13.56 0.45
N SER A 367 -23.46 14.87 0.63
CA SER A 367 -24.21 15.81 -0.21
C SER A 367 -23.51 17.17 -0.25
N SER A 368 -23.84 17.95 -1.28
CA SER A 368 -23.37 19.33 -1.42
C SER A 368 -23.80 20.28 -0.29
N ASP A 369 -24.73 19.87 0.56
CA ASP A 369 -25.13 20.63 1.75
C ASP A 369 -24.13 20.48 2.90
N ASN A 370 -23.26 19.48 2.86
CA ASN A 370 -22.17 19.32 3.81
C ASN A 370 -20.95 20.16 3.36
N PRO A 371 -20.54 21.19 4.11
CA PRO A 371 -19.42 22.05 3.72
C PRO A 371 -18.07 21.33 3.71
N LYS A 372 -18.00 20.10 4.22
CA LYS A 372 -16.79 19.25 4.19
C LYS A 372 -16.73 18.37 2.93
N PHE A 373 -17.85 18.22 2.21
CA PHE A 373 -17.97 17.50 0.95
C PHE A 373 -17.70 18.43 -0.23
#